data_e1ebfc3d3ffcd2f6729352841e7b73eb
#
_entry.id   e1ebfc3d3ffcd2f6729352841e7b73eb
#
_cell.length_a   1.000
_cell.length_b   1.000
_cell.length_c   1.000
_cell.angle_alpha   90.00
_cell.angle_beta   90.00
_cell.angle_gamma   90.00
#
_symmetry.space_group_name_H-M   'P 1'
#
loop_
_entity.id
_entity.type
_entity.pdbx_description
1 polymer ?
#
loop_
_entity_poly.entity_id
_entity_poly.type
_entity_poly.pdbx_seq_one_letter_code
_entity_poly.pdbx_strand_id
1 'polypeptide(L)'
;MNIKPKPILYYIYDPMCSWCWGYRPTWLLLQKNIESLVQINTMVGGLAEDSNVPMPETTQHFLQQTWHKISAELGTQFNFDFWSQCQPKRSTYPSCRAVIIARQHQKEQAMCLAIQEAYYLHAQNPSEVSTLIKLAEDIGLDGGLFAQQINSEKLKQQLTNEIIKVRSLPIQGFPSLVLAVDGELFPIRLDYKNWQTSYDMILATLNSVANK
;
A
#
# COMPACT_ATOMS: atom_id res chain seq x y z
N MET A 1 34.86 1.36 14.20
CA MET A 1 33.91 2.42 13.82
C MET A 1 32.50 1.87 13.97
N ASN A 2 31.73 2.37 14.94
CA ASN A 2 30.30 2.03 15.04
C ASN A 2 29.57 2.69 13.86
N ILE A 3 29.26 1.90 12.83
CA ILE A 3 28.42 2.38 11.72
C ILE A 3 27.02 2.53 12.31
N LYS A 4 26.56 3.77 12.49
CA LYS A 4 25.15 4.02 12.87
C LYS A 4 24.23 3.36 11.84
N PRO A 5 23.16 2.66 12.26
CA PRO A 5 22.23 2.06 11.33
C PRO A 5 21.59 3.17 10.46
N LYS A 6 21.40 2.86 9.18
CA LYS A 6 20.76 3.79 8.25
C LYS A 6 19.32 4.05 8.73
N PRO A 7 18.86 5.31 8.75
CA PRO A 7 17.46 5.63 9.08
C PRO A 7 16.48 4.85 8.21
N ILE A 8 15.31 4.51 8.75
CA ILE A 8 14.30 3.74 8.05
C ILE A 8 13.08 4.61 7.78
N LEU A 9 12.69 4.75 6.51
CA LEU A 9 11.41 5.33 6.13
C LEU A 9 10.38 4.22 5.91
N TYR A 10 9.39 4.14 6.78
CA TYR A 10 8.24 3.27 6.60
C TYR A 10 7.24 3.94 5.65
N TYR A 11 6.89 3.27 4.56
CA TYR A 11 5.73 3.61 3.73
C TYR A 11 4.63 2.60 4.01
N ILE A 12 3.55 3.07 4.62
CA ILE A 12 2.42 2.24 5.04
C ILE A 12 1.26 2.48 4.08
N TYR A 13 0.75 1.42 3.49
CA TYR A 13 -0.29 1.48 2.47
C TYR A 13 -1.22 0.26 2.50
N ASP A 14 -2.29 0.31 1.73
CA ASP A 14 -3.09 -0.85 1.36
C ASP A 14 -3.25 -0.84 -0.17
N PRO A 15 -3.04 -1.98 -0.88
CA PRO A 15 -3.10 -2.01 -2.34
C PRO A 15 -4.48 -1.63 -2.90
N MET A 16 -5.56 -1.79 -2.10
CA MET A 16 -6.91 -1.39 -2.48
C MET A 16 -7.35 -0.05 -1.87
N CYS A 17 -6.43 0.74 -1.32
CA CYS A 17 -6.72 2.09 -0.83
C CYS A 17 -6.70 3.10 -1.98
N SER A 18 -7.83 3.76 -2.25
CA SER A 18 -7.96 4.74 -3.33
C SER A 18 -7.01 5.93 -3.16
N TRP A 19 -6.79 6.40 -1.94
CA TRP A 19 -5.82 7.45 -1.65
C TRP A 19 -4.38 6.99 -1.87
N CYS A 20 -4.07 5.70 -1.64
CA CYS A 20 -2.77 5.13 -1.98
C CYS A 20 -2.56 5.09 -3.51
N TRP A 21 -3.61 4.79 -4.28
CA TRP A 21 -3.60 4.89 -5.74
C TRP A 21 -3.33 6.32 -6.20
N GLY A 22 -4.05 7.30 -5.64
CA GLY A 22 -3.83 8.73 -5.95
C GLY A 22 -2.45 9.25 -5.55
N TYR A 23 -1.87 8.72 -4.47
CA TYR A 23 -0.53 9.13 -4.00
C TYR A 23 0.62 8.46 -4.77
N ARG A 24 0.37 7.39 -5.49
CA ARG A 24 1.40 6.59 -6.16
C ARG A 24 2.39 7.40 -7.01
N PRO A 25 1.99 8.35 -7.89
CA PRO A 25 2.94 9.12 -8.69
C PRO A 25 3.90 9.93 -7.81
N THR A 26 3.39 10.57 -6.78
CA THR A 26 4.18 11.36 -5.82
C THR A 26 5.09 10.48 -4.98
N TRP A 27 4.61 9.31 -4.54
CA TRP A 27 5.42 8.32 -3.83
C TRP A 27 6.63 7.85 -4.65
N LEU A 28 6.44 7.51 -5.92
CA LEU A 28 7.54 7.05 -6.78
C LEU A 28 8.63 8.12 -6.96
N LEU A 29 8.25 9.40 -7.05
CA LEU A 29 9.20 10.51 -7.11
C LEU A 29 9.95 10.68 -5.77
N LEU A 30 9.24 10.63 -4.64
CA LEU A 30 9.86 10.68 -3.32
C LEU A 30 10.82 9.51 -3.13
N GLN A 31 10.38 8.28 -3.41
CA GLN A 31 11.19 7.06 -3.29
C GLN A 31 12.52 7.20 -4.02
N LYS A 32 12.48 7.58 -5.30
CA LYS A 32 13.67 7.76 -6.13
C LYS A 32 14.66 8.78 -5.57
N ASN A 33 14.17 9.82 -4.91
CA ASN A 33 15.01 10.90 -4.41
C ASN A 33 15.53 10.68 -2.98
N ILE A 34 14.91 9.72 -2.22
CA ILE A 34 15.26 9.50 -0.81
C ILE A 34 16.03 8.20 -0.55
N GLU A 35 16.06 7.25 -1.49
CA GLU A 35 16.65 5.92 -1.33
C GLU A 35 18.13 5.92 -0.95
N SER A 36 18.88 6.96 -1.35
CA SER A 36 20.27 7.14 -0.96
C SER A 36 20.43 7.52 0.52
N LEU A 37 19.47 8.19 1.12
CA LEU A 37 19.52 8.78 2.47
C LEU A 37 18.94 7.84 3.53
N VAL A 38 17.89 7.09 3.21
CA VAL A 38 17.18 6.21 4.14
C VAL A 38 17.02 4.80 3.57
N GLN A 39 16.84 3.82 4.43
CA GLN A 39 16.32 2.52 4.03
C GLN A 39 14.80 2.62 3.92
N ILE A 40 14.22 2.24 2.77
CA ILE A 40 12.76 2.21 2.61
C ILE A 40 12.24 0.85 3.03
N ASN A 41 11.22 0.85 3.88
CA ASN A 41 10.51 -0.35 4.32
C ASN A 41 9.00 -0.16 4.07
N THR A 42 8.48 -0.89 3.11
CA THR A 42 7.05 -0.88 2.78
C THR A 42 6.29 -1.84 3.66
N MET A 43 5.09 -1.43 4.11
CA MET A 43 4.23 -2.25 4.96
C MET A 43 2.78 -2.16 4.51
N VAL A 44 2.10 -3.32 4.46
CA VAL A 44 0.67 -3.36 4.18
C VAL A 44 -0.14 -3.18 5.46
N GLY A 45 -1.11 -2.26 5.42
CA GLY A 45 -1.87 -1.86 6.61
C GLY A 45 -3.16 -2.63 6.85
N GLY A 46 -3.73 -3.26 5.82
CA GLY A 46 -4.95 -4.06 5.92
C GLY A 46 -6.18 -3.22 6.30
N LEU A 47 -6.83 -2.60 5.31
CA LEU A 47 -8.03 -1.79 5.51
C LEU A 47 -9.25 -2.60 5.95
N ALA A 48 -9.40 -3.83 5.45
CA ALA A 48 -10.58 -4.65 5.71
C ALA A 48 -10.23 -6.12 5.72
N GLU A 49 -10.74 -6.81 6.74
CA GLU A 49 -10.55 -8.24 6.95
C GLU A 49 -11.15 -9.09 5.83
N ASP A 50 -10.78 -10.37 5.80
CA ASP A 50 -11.37 -11.33 4.88
C ASP A 50 -12.89 -11.36 5.04
N SER A 51 -13.61 -11.19 3.93
CA SER A 51 -15.07 -11.20 3.92
C SER A 51 -15.60 -11.74 2.60
N ASN A 52 -16.63 -12.57 2.66
CA ASN A 52 -17.41 -13.02 1.52
C ASN A 52 -18.75 -12.27 1.40
N VAL A 53 -19.02 -11.36 2.34
CA VAL A 53 -20.27 -10.58 2.34
C VAL A 53 -20.18 -9.48 1.28
N PRO A 54 -21.20 -9.30 0.44
CA PRO A 54 -21.27 -8.16 -0.48
C PRO A 54 -21.11 -6.84 0.27
N MET A 55 -20.43 -5.89 -0.35
CA MET A 55 -20.24 -4.57 0.24
C MET A 55 -21.59 -3.85 0.35
N PRO A 56 -21.94 -3.29 1.54
CA PRO A 56 -23.17 -2.51 1.70
C PRO A 56 -23.24 -1.34 0.71
N GLU A 57 -24.41 -1.04 0.17
CA GLU A 57 -24.61 0.05 -0.80
C GLU A 57 -24.11 1.40 -0.28
N THR A 58 -24.33 1.70 1.00
CA THR A 58 -23.80 2.92 1.63
C THR A 58 -22.29 3.04 1.53
N THR A 59 -21.58 1.92 1.69
CA THR A 59 -20.12 1.87 1.53
C THR A 59 -19.71 2.01 0.07
N GLN A 60 -20.44 1.38 -0.85
CA GLN A 60 -20.20 1.53 -2.29
C GLN A 60 -20.35 2.99 -2.73
N HIS A 61 -21.43 3.67 -2.33
CA HIS A 61 -21.63 5.10 -2.61
C HIS A 61 -20.51 5.98 -2.03
N PHE A 62 -20.12 5.72 -0.78
CA PHE A 62 -19.02 6.46 -0.16
C PHE A 62 -17.71 6.30 -0.95
N LEU A 63 -17.39 5.07 -1.40
CA LEU A 63 -16.16 4.82 -2.18
C LEU A 63 -16.24 5.45 -3.58
N GLN A 64 -17.39 5.40 -4.25
CA GLN A 64 -17.59 6.09 -5.53
C GLN A 64 -17.37 7.59 -5.39
N GLN A 65 -17.95 8.22 -4.36
CA GLN A 65 -17.71 9.64 -4.07
C GLN A 65 -16.24 9.92 -3.79
N THR A 66 -15.55 9.01 -3.08
CA THR A 66 -14.11 9.11 -2.82
C THR A 66 -13.31 9.06 -4.12
N TRP A 67 -13.64 8.16 -5.06
CA TRP A 67 -12.99 8.09 -6.36
C TRP A 67 -13.20 9.37 -7.17
N HIS A 68 -14.44 9.91 -7.20
CA HIS A 68 -14.70 11.21 -7.83
C HIS A 68 -13.89 12.34 -7.22
N LYS A 69 -13.80 12.38 -5.88
CA LYS A 69 -13.00 13.37 -5.15
C LYS A 69 -11.52 13.29 -5.54
N ILE A 70 -10.92 12.11 -5.50
CA ILE A 70 -9.51 11.89 -5.84
C ILE A 70 -9.25 12.24 -7.30
N SER A 71 -10.16 11.86 -8.21
CA SER A 71 -10.06 12.22 -9.63
C SER A 71 -10.08 13.75 -9.83
N ALA A 72 -10.99 14.44 -9.17
CA ALA A 72 -11.10 15.89 -9.26
C ALA A 72 -9.89 16.63 -8.65
N GLU A 73 -9.37 16.13 -7.51
CA GLU A 73 -8.27 16.78 -6.80
C GLU A 73 -6.89 16.49 -7.41
N LEU A 74 -6.69 15.26 -7.89
CA LEU A 74 -5.35 14.75 -8.29
C LEU A 74 -5.23 14.41 -9.79
N GLY A 75 -6.35 14.41 -10.54
CA GLY A 75 -6.38 13.93 -11.91
C GLY A 75 -6.23 12.40 -12.04
N THR A 76 -6.34 11.66 -10.94
CA THR A 76 -6.21 10.21 -10.91
C THR A 76 -7.34 9.55 -11.69
N GLN A 77 -7.01 8.59 -12.53
CA GLN A 77 -8.00 7.88 -13.35
C GLN A 77 -8.65 6.72 -12.56
N PHE A 78 -9.96 6.56 -12.76
CA PHE A 78 -10.76 5.48 -12.22
C PHE A 78 -11.74 4.99 -13.27
N ASN A 79 -11.91 3.67 -13.36
CA ASN A 79 -12.94 3.02 -14.17
C ASN A 79 -14.15 2.68 -13.29
N PHE A 80 -15.22 3.43 -13.42
CA PHE A 80 -16.44 3.24 -12.63
C PHE A 80 -17.27 2.02 -13.05
N ASP A 81 -16.93 1.36 -14.16
CA ASP A 81 -17.54 0.09 -14.56
C ASP A 81 -17.36 -1.01 -13.50
N PHE A 82 -16.34 -0.89 -12.64
CA PHE A 82 -16.15 -1.78 -11.50
C PHE A 82 -17.44 -1.95 -10.67
N TRP A 83 -18.18 -0.87 -10.46
CA TRP A 83 -19.38 -0.87 -9.61
C TRP A 83 -20.59 -1.56 -10.24
N SER A 84 -20.62 -1.69 -11.57
CA SER A 84 -21.68 -2.36 -12.33
C SER A 84 -21.29 -3.75 -12.81
N GLN A 85 -20.00 -4.01 -13.06
CA GLN A 85 -19.52 -5.28 -13.62
C GLN A 85 -19.04 -6.27 -12.56
N CYS A 86 -18.64 -5.78 -11.38
CA CYS A 86 -18.17 -6.62 -10.28
C CYS A 86 -19.21 -6.69 -9.16
N GLN A 87 -19.07 -7.72 -8.31
CA GLN A 87 -19.73 -7.78 -7.01
C GLN A 87 -18.72 -7.28 -5.95
N PRO A 88 -18.82 -6.01 -5.52
CA PRO A 88 -17.86 -5.46 -4.58
C PRO A 88 -17.90 -6.17 -3.22
N LYS A 89 -16.72 -6.41 -2.65
CA LYS A 89 -16.54 -6.91 -1.28
C LYS A 89 -15.62 -5.95 -0.54
N ARG A 90 -15.92 -5.70 0.73
CA ARG A 90 -14.98 -4.95 1.58
C ARG A 90 -14.01 -5.92 2.23
N SER A 91 -13.03 -6.37 1.46
CA SER A 91 -12.02 -7.35 1.85
C SER A 91 -10.71 -7.04 1.14
N THR A 92 -9.72 -6.49 1.87
CA THR A 92 -8.42 -6.12 1.31
C THR A 92 -7.29 -7.04 1.74
N TYR A 93 -7.51 -7.87 2.77
CA TYR A 93 -6.50 -8.80 3.26
C TYR A 93 -5.98 -9.77 2.19
N PRO A 94 -6.79 -10.32 1.25
CA PRO A 94 -6.28 -11.14 0.16
C PRO A 94 -5.24 -10.40 -0.67
N SER A 95 -5.50 -9.13 -1.04
CA SER A 95 -4.58 -8.27 -1.78
C SER A 95 -3.30 -7.97 -0.98
N CYS A 96 -3.41 -7.73 0.33
CA CYS A 96 -2.24 -7.55 1.20
C CYS A 96 -1.38 -8.83 1.24
N ARG A 97 -1.99 -10.01 1.34
CA ARG A 97 -1.28 -11.30 1.28
C ARG A 97 -0.58 -11.51 -0.07
N ALA A 98 -1.24 -11.14 -1.17
CA ALA A 98 -0.64 -11.20 -2.50
C ALA A 98 0.65 -10.37 -2.59
N VAL A 99 0.62 -9.16 -2.03
CA VAL A 99 1.80 -8.28 -1.94
C VAL A 99 2.91 -8.91 -1.09
N ILE A 100 2.58 -9.53 0.05
CA ILE A 100 3.57 -10.21 0.91
C ILE A 100 4.23 -11.38 0.18
N ILE A 101 3.48 -12.19 -0.58
CA ILE A 101 4.06 -13.27 -1.41
C ILE A 101 5.01 -12.65 -2.44
N ALA A 102 4.57 -11.63 -3.18
CA ALA A 102 5.37 -11.00 -4.22
C ALA A 102 6.65 -10.36 -3.65
N ARG A 103 6.60 -9.82 -2.44
CA ARG A 103 7.78 -9.28 -1.72
C ARG A 103 8.86 -10.34 -1.53
N GLN A 104 8.49 -11.59 -1.22
CA GLN A 104 9.43 -12.70 -1.08
C GLN A 104 10.19 -13.02 -2.38
N HIS A 105 9.61 -12.62 -3.53
CA HIS A 105 10.17 -12.77 -4.86
C HIS A 105 10.68 -11.46 -5.48
N GLN A 106 10.88 -10.40 -4.67
CA GLN A 106 11.31 -9.06 -5.12
C GLN A 106 10.36 -8.41 -6.15
N LYS A 107 9.09 -8.80 -6.14
CA LYS A 107 8.03 -8.34 -7.07
C LYS A 107 6.93 -7.54 -6.38
N GLU A 108 7.20 -7.01 -5.18
CA GLU A 108 6.20 -6.27 -4.39
C GLU A 108 5.57 -5.12 -5.17
N GLN A 109 6.39 -4.26 -5.77
CA GLN A 109 5.90 -3.10 -6.52
C GLN A 109 5.09 -3.51 -7.76
N ALA A 110 5.51 -4.58 -8.44
CA ALA A 110 4.80 -5.11 -9.60
C ALA A 110 3.41 -5.63 -9.20
N MET A 111 3.32 -6.40 -8.11
CA MET A 111 2.04 -6.91 -7.61
C MET A 111 1.13 -5.79 -7.13
N CYS A 112 1.67 -4.81 -6.38
CA CYS A 112 0.89 -3.66 -5.94
C CYS A 112 0.31 -2.88 -7.12
N LEU A 113 1.11 -2.63 -8.17
CA LEU A 113 0.65 -1.96 -9.39
C LEU A 113 -0.42 -2.79 -10.10
N ALA A 114 -0.19 -4.08 -10.31
CA ALA A 114 -1.14 -4.97 -10.97
C ALA A 114 -2.50 -5.00 -10.26
N ILE A 115 -2.51 -5.06 -8.90
CA ILE A 115 -3.73 -4.98 -8.10
C ILE A 115 -4.42 -3.63 -8.29
N GLN A 116 -3.68 -2.53 -8.25
CA GLN A 116 -4.22 -1.18 -8.41
C GLN A 116 -4.83 -0.97 -9.80
N GLU A 117 -4.14 -1.37 -10.86
CA GLU A 117 -4.65 -1.29 -12.24
C GLU A 117 -5.87 -2.18 -12.46
N ALA A 118 -5.84 -3.42 -11.97
CA ALA A 118 -6.98 -4.33 -12.04
C ALA A 118 -8.23 -3.71 -11.38
N TYR A 119 -8.07 -3.15 -10.19
CA TYR A 119 -9.16 -2.57 -9.42
C TYR A 119 -9.65 -1.24 -9.99
N TYR A 120 -8.71 -0.32 -10.23
CA TYR A 120 -9.05 1.07 -10.54
C TYR A 120 -9.21 1.35 -12.04
N LEU A 121 -8.60 0.55 -12.92
CA LEU A 121 -8.62 0.81 -14.36
C LEU A 121 -9.32 -0.28 -15.18
N HIS A 122 -9.34 -1.53 -14.69
CA HIS A 122 -9.79 -2.68 -15.51
C HIS A 122 -11.05 -3.35 -14.97
N ALA A 123 -11.75 -2.75 -14.00
CA ALA A 123 -12.99 -3.29 -13.41
C ALA A 123 -12.84 -4.77 -13.00
N GLN A 124 -11.71 -5.15 -12.42
CA GLN A 124 -11.47 -6.46 -11.83
C GLN A 124 -11.51 -6.37 -10.32
N ASN A 125 -11.94 -7.44 -9.63
CA ASN A 125 -12.09 -7.42 -8.17
C ASN A 125 -10.91 -8.11 -7.46
N PRO A 126 -9.93 -7.38 -6.86
CA PRO A 126 -8.80 -7.97 -6.16
C PRO A 126 -9.16 -8.56 -4.79
N SER A 127 -10.41 -8.47 -4.34
CA SER A 127 -10.90 -9.26 -3.21
C SER A 127 -11.09 -10.73 -3.56
N GLU A 128 -11.13 -11.06 -4.87
CA GLU A 128 -11.24 -12.43 -5.36
C GLU A 128 -9.86 -13.04 -5.55
N VAL A 129 -9.64 -14.21 -4.94
CA VAL A 129 -8.37 -14.94 -5.04
C VAL A 129 -8.04 -15.33 -6.48
N SER A 130 -9.05 -15.66 -7.29
CA SER A 130 -8.86 -15.96 -8.71
C SER A 130 -8.27 -14.80 -9.50
N THR A 131 -8.69 -13.57 -9.20
CA THR A 131 -8.10 -12.36 -9.79
C THR A 131 -6.62 -12.25 -9.38
N LEU A 132 -6.30 -12.44 -8.10
CA LEU A 132 -4.94 -12.32 -7.60
C LEU A 132 -3.99 -13.39 -8.16
N ILE A 133 -4.47 -14.62 -8.38
CA ILE A 133 -3.68 -15.69 -9.04
C ILE A 133 -3.29 -15.26 -10.46
N LYS A 134 -4.26 -14.75 -11.23
CA LYS A 134 -3.99 -14.27 -12.59
C LYS A 134 -2.99 -13.12 -12.60
N LEU A 135 -3.14 -12.15 -11.71
CA LEU A 135 -2.19 -11.04 -11.58
C LEU A 135 -0.78 -11.54 -11.17
N ALA A 136 -0.71 -12.59 -10.34
CA ALA A 136 0.57 -13.20 -9.98
C ALA A 136 1.26 -13.84 -11.19
N GLU A 137 0.52 -14.56 -12.04
CA GLU A 137 1.01 -15.13 -13.30
C GLU A 137 1.46 -14.04 -14.27
N ASP A 138 0.68 -12.97 -14.42
CA ASP A 138 0.98 -11.83 -15.31
C ASP A 138 2.30 -11.14 -14.94
N ILE A 139 2.66 -11.10 -13.64
CA ILE A 139 3.96 -10.59 -13.20
C ILE A 139 5.05 -11.68 -13.15
N GLY A 140 4.79 -12.89 -13.63
CA GLY A 140 5.73 -13.99 -13.73
C GLY A 140 6.03 -14.70 -12.40
N LEU A 141 5.03 -14.82 -11.51
CA LEU A 141 5.04 -15.76 -10.39
C LEU A 141 4.37 -17.07 -10.80
N ASP A 142 4.72 -18.17 -10.12
CA ASP A 142 4.04 -19.45 -10.29
C ASP A 142 2.64 -19.39 -9.68
N GLY A 143 1.60 -19.42 -10.53
CA GLY A 143 0.20 -19.34 -10.12
C GLY A 143 -0.24 -20.50 -9.22
N GLY A 144 0.29 -21.71 -9.43
CA GLY A 144 -0.01 -22.89 -8.62
C GLY A 144 0.54 -22.77 -7.20
N LEU A 145 1.81 -22.38 -7.07
CA LEU A 145 2.42 -22.11 -5.77
C LEU A 145 1.78 -20.92 -5.08
N PHE A 146 1.47 -19.86 -5.81
CA PHE A 146 0.76 -18.71 -5.28
C PHE A 146 -0.62 -19.09 -4.71
N ALA A 147 -1.41 -19.89 -5.45
CA ALA A 147 -2.72 -20.37 -5.02
C ALA A 147 -2.67 -21.19 -3.73
N GLN A 148 -1.62 -22.01 -3.56
CA GLN A 148 -1.40 -22.78 -2.33
C GLN A 148 -1.04 -21.88 -1.14
N GLN A 149 -0.31 -20.79 -1.38
CA GLN A 149 0.21 -19.93 -0.32
C GLN A 149 -0.79 -18.88 0.15
N ILE A 150 -1.59 -18.29 -0.75
CA ILE A 150 -2.38 -17.07 -0.48
C ILE A 150 -3.33 -17.19 0.71
N ASN A 151 -3.87 -18.38 0.96
CA ASN A 151 -4.77 -18.65 2.08
C ASN A 151 -4.14 -19.52 3.18
N SER A 152 -2.81 -19.75 3.14
CA SER A 152 -2.13 -20.52 4.18
C SER A 152 -2.18 -19.82 5.53
N GLU A 153 -2.28 -20.58 6.62
CA GLU A 153 -2.27 -20.04 7.98
C GLU A 153 -0.96 -19.27 8.27
N LYS A 154 0.17 -19.73 7.73
CA LYS A 154 1.44 -19.05 7.84
C LYS A 154 1.37 -17.64 7.27
N LEU A 155 0.77 -17.47 6.08
CA LEU A 155 0.68 -16.15 5.43
C LEU A 155 -0.34 -15.25 6.12
N LYS A 156 -1.46 -15.80 6.60
CA LYS A 156 -2.42 -15.04 7.42
C LYS A 156 -1.75 -14.51 8.69
N GLN A 157 -0.94 -15.35 9.36
CA GLN A 157 -0.20 -14.91 10.54
C GLN A 157 0.86 -13.85 10.21
N GLN A 158 1.54 -13.96 9.06
CA GLN A 158 2.48 -12.93 8.60
C GLN A 158 1.78 -11.59 8.40
N LEU A 159 0.63 -11.58 7.72
CA LEU A 159 -0.18 -10.37 7.55
C LEU A 159 -0.63 -9.80 8.90
N THR A 160 -1.14 -10.64 9.80
CA THR A 160 -1.56 -10.22 11.13
C THR A 160 -0.42 -9.54 11.90
N ASN A 161 0.76 -10.13 11.88
CA ASN A 161 1.95 -9.56 12.55
C ASN A 161 2.36 -8.22 11.91
N GLU A 162 2.27 -8.09 10.59
CA GLU A 162 2.57 -6.84 9.89
C GLU A 162 1.55 -5.75 10.26
N ILE A 163 0.25 -6.08 10.30
CA ILE A 163 -0.82 -5.17 10.72
C ILE A 163 -0.64 -4.73 12.19
N ILE A 164 -0.29 -5.64 13.10
CA ILE A 164 -0.01 -5.30 14.50
C ILE A 164 1.14 -4.29 14.57
N LYS A 165 2.22 -4.52 13.82
CA LYS A 165 3.34 -3.58 13.76
C LYS A 165 2.90 -2.22 13.18
N VAL A 166 2.13 -2.22 12.11
CA VAL A 166 1.57 -0.98 11.51
C VAL A 166 0.75 -0.19 12.52
N ARG A 167 -0.11 -0.88 13.29
CA ARG A 167 -0.95 -0.24 14.33
C ARG A 167 -0.16 0.34 15.50
N SER A 168 1.08 -0.09 15.72
CA SER A 168 1.98 0.48 16.73
C SER A 168 2.71 1.74 16.25
N LEU A 169 2.66 2.06 14.95
CA LEU A 169 3.26 3.25 14.38
C LEU A 169 2.33 4.48 14.57
N PRO A 170 2.89 5.70 14.65
CA PRO A 170 2.11 6.93 14.82
C PRO A 170 1.45 7.35 13.50
N ILE A 171 0.44 6.61 13.05
CA ILE A 171 -0.30 6.84 11.81
C ILE A 171 -1.80 7.04 12.08
N GLN A 172 -2.51 7.70 11.15
CA GLN A 172 -3.95 7.94 11.24
C GLN A 172 -4.76 7.30 10.09
N GLY A 173 -4.08 6.68 9.12
CA GLY A 173 -4.71 6.09 7.94
C GLY A 173 -3.71 5.72 6.86
N PHE A 174 -4.19 5.46 5.65
CA PHE A 174 -3.35 5.10 4.50
C PHE A 174 -3.57 6.07 3.33
N PRO A 175 -2.50 6.41 2.59
CA PRO A 175 -1.11 6.09 2.88
C PRO A 175 -0.57 6.86 4.09
N SER A 176 0.54 6.39 4.70
CA SER A 176 1.28 7.10 5.72
C SER A 176 2.79 6.92 5.55
N LEU A 177 3.55 7.91 6.01
CA LEU A 177 5.01 7.88 6.09
C LEU A 177 5.47 8.08 7.52
N VAL A 178 6.37 7.23 7.99
CA VAL A 178 7.00 7.35 9.31
C VAL A 178 8.51 7.16 9.17
N LEU A 179 9.29 8.14 9.61
CA LEU A 179 10.75 8.04 9.65
C LEU A 179 11.19 7.55 11.03
N ALA A 180 11.98 6.48 11.06
CA ALA A 180 12.64 5.97 12.26
C ALA A 180 14.11 6.34 12.24
N VAL A 181 14.56 7.07 13.25
CA VAL A 181 15.97 7.51 13.42
C VAL A 181 16.35 7.34 14.89
N ASP A 182 17.47 6.65 15.17
CA ASP A 182 18.02 6.45 16.51
C ASP A 182 16.97 5.97 17.55
N GLY A 183 15.98 5.16 17.12
CA GLY A 183 14.93 4.61 17.97
C GLY A 183 13.70 5.51 18.16
N GLU A 184 13.73 6.74 17.68
CA GLU A 184 12.58 7.66 17.67
C GLU A 184 11.78 7.53 16.36
N LEU A 185 10.46 7.75 16.44
CA LEU A 185 9.53 7.67 15.30
C LEU A 185 8.94 9.05 15.00
N PHE A 186 9.08 9.49 13.76
CA PHE A 186 8.62 10.78 13.28
C PHE A 186 7.60 10.61 12.17
N PRO A 187 6.30 10.95 12.39
CA PRO A 187 5.33 11.02 11.30
C PRO A 187 5.77 12.06 10.28
N ILE A 188 5.76 11.69 9.01
CA ILE A 188 6.11 12.59 7.89
C ILE A 188 4.84 13.00 7.18
N ARG A 189 4.65 14.30 7.01
CA ARG A 189 3.49 14.87 6.30
C ARG A 189 3.51 14.44 4.84
N LEU A 190 2.35 13.95 4.38
CA LEU A 190 2.11 13.69 2.97
C LEU A 190 1.63 14.95 2.25
N ASP A 191 2.10 15.10 1.02
CA ASP A 191 1.52 16.01 0.05
C ASP A 191 1.29 15.21 -1.25
N TYR A 192 0.05 15.13 -1.69
CA TYR A 192 -0.32 14.29 -2.84
C TYR A 192 0.15 14.85 -4.19
N LYS A 193 0.53 16.13 -4.24
CA LYS A 193 0.93 16.83 -5.46
C LYS A 193 2.41 17.18 -5.52
N ASN A 194 3.04 17.30 -4.35
CA ASN A 194 4.42 17.75 -4.24
C ASN A 194 5.23 16.82 -3.32
N TRP A 195 6.07 15.97 -3.91
CA TRP A 195 6.94 15.06 -3.17
C TRP A 195 8.01 15.80 -2.33
N GLN A 196 8.41 17.02 -2.73
CA GLN A 196 9.42 17.81 -2.02
C GLN A 196 8.98 18.13 -0.59
N THR A 197 7.68 18.34 -0.36
CA THR A 197 7.15 18.60 1.00
C THR A 197 7.56 17.51 1.98
N SER A 198 7.40 16.23 1.60
CA SER A 198 7.82 15.10 2.43
C SER A 198 9.33 14.95 2.50
N TYR A 199 10.02 15.17 1.37
CA TYR A 199 11.47 15.11 1.27
C TYR A 199 12.15 16.12 2.21
N ASP A 200 11.74 17.39 2.16
CA ASP A 200 12.30 18.46 2.99
C ASP A 200 12.08 18.21 4.48
N MET A 201 10.90 17.68 4.83
CA MET A 201 10.60 17.29 6.22
C MET A 201 11.50 16.15 6.69
N ILE A 202 11.76 15.14 5.84
CA ILE A 202 12.69 14.05 6.14
C ILE A 202 14.10 14.60 6.36
N LEU A 203 14.60 15.47 5.46
CA LEU A 203 15.93 16.08 5.60
C LEU A 203 16.06 16.90 6.88
N ALA A 204 15.05 17.73 7.19
CA ALA A 204 15.04 18.53 8.41
C ALA A 204 15.09 17.66 9.66
N THR A 205 14.34 16.56 9.66
CA THR A 205 14.33 15.59 10.79
C THR A 205 15.68 14.92 10.95
N LEU A 206 16.29 14.43 9.86
CA LEU A 206 17.64 13.80 9.88
C LEU A 206 18.68 14.76 10.42
N ASN A 207 18.69 16.02 9.96
CA ASN A 207 19.64 17.05 10.43
C ASN A 207 19.41 17.40 11.91
N SER A 208 18.17 17.48 12.36
CA SER A 208 17.83 17.75 13.76
C SER A 208 18.32 16.66 14.72
N VAL A 209 18.20 15.38 14.31
CA VAL A 209 18.67 14.25 15.13
C VAL A 209 20.20 14.13 15.11
N ALA A 210 20.84 14.44 13.98
CA ALA A 210 22.31 14.40 13.86
C ALA A 210 23.02 15.46 14.72
N ASN A 211 22.31 16.54 15.09
CA ASN A 211 22.86 17.66 15.91
C ASN A 211 22.53 17.53 17.40
N LYS A 212 21.92 16.41 17.83
CA LYS A 212 21.71 16.05 19.24
C LYS A 212 22.84 15.15 19.75
#